data_77d287f273f30dcebd4e8c1944be3a96
#
_entry.id   77d287f273f30dcebd4e8c1944be3a96
#
_cell.length_a   1.000
_cell.length_b   1.000
_cell.length_c   1.000
_cell.angle_alpha   90.00
_cell.angle_beta   90.00
_cell.angle_gamma   90.00
#
_symmetry.space_group_name_H-M   'P 1'
#
loop_
_entity.id
_entity.type
_entity.pdbx_description
1 polymer ?
#
loop_
_entity_poly.entity_id
_entity_poly.type
_entity_poly.pdbx_seq_one_letter_code
_entity_poly.pdbx_strand_id
1 'polypeptide(L)' 'MTGILIKLDDRPDIIFDNGTFYGGLHCGDCFNVQTNQWINVRLEYSDEWVVFYRGKSYPVPFGKRVEI' A
#
# COMPACT_ATOMS: atom_id res chain seq x y z
N MET A 1 -0.07 10.97 6.51
CA MET A 1 1.31 11.11 6.01
C MET A 1 1.40 10.52 4.61
N THR A 2 2.27 11.03 3.80
CA THR A 2 2.49 10.55 2.43
C THR A 2 3.87 9.94 2.27
N GLY A 3 3.96 9.00 1.34
CA GLY A 3 5.21 8.32 1.04
C GLY A 3 5.08 7.45 -0.20
N ILE A 4 6.01 6.50 -0.33
CA ILE A 4 6.04 5.58 -1.46
C ILE A 4 5.81 4.16 -0.93
N LEU A 5 4.95 3.42 -1.60
CA LEU A 5 4.70 2.02 -1.27
C LEU A 5 5.87 1.18 -1.78
N ILE A 6 6.51 0.47 -0.87
CA ILE A 6 7.70 -0.34 -1.16
C ILE A 6 7.51 -1.76 -0.66
N LYS A 7 8.38 -2.64 -1.11
CA LYS A 7 8.47 -4.00 -0.61
C LYS A 7 9.73 -4.11 0.23
N LEU A 8 9.58 -4.46 1.49
CA LEU A 8 10.69 -4.59 2.43
C LEU A 8 10.56 -5.92 3.15
N ASP A 9 11.56 -6.80 3.00
CA ASP A 9 11.55 -8.14 3.59
C ASP A 9 10.26 -8.92 3.26
N ASP A 10 9.92 -8.92 1.97
CA ASP A 10 8.74 -9.62 1.41
C ASP A 10 7.40 -9.10 1.95
N ARG A 11 7.38 -7.95 2.56
CA ARG A 11 6.18 -7.33 3.11
C ARG A 11 6.00 -5.93 2.53
N PRO A 12 4.78 -5.53 2.18
CA PRO A 12 4.52 -4.14 1.83
C PRO A 12 4.79 -3.22 3.01
N ASP A 13 5.40 -2.09 2.72
CA ASP A 13 5.68 -1.06 3.71
C ASP A 13 5.59 0.30 3.01
N ILE A 14 5.69 1.36 3.78
CA ILE A 14 5.70 2.72 3.24
C ILE A 14 6.95 3.41 3.74
N ILE A 15 7.72 3.99 2.82
CA ILE A 15 8.75 4.96 3.20
C ILE A 15 8.14 6.35 3.05
N PHE A 16 8.02 7.05 4.17
CA PHE A 16 7.43 8.37 4.19
C PHE A 16 8.38 9.43 3.65
N ASP A 17 7.82 10.58 3.27
CA ASP A 17 8.60 11.68 2.70
C ASP A 17 9.70 12.19 3.64
N ASN A 18 9.51 12.01 4.94
CA ASN A 18 10.52 12.40 5.93
C ASN A 18 11.61 11.33 6.16
N GLY A 19 11.57 10.23 5.40
CA GLY A 19 12.55 9.17 5.47
C GLY A 19 12.27 8.09 6.50
N THR A 20 11.18 8.19 7.25
CA THR A 20 10.79 7.13 8.19
C THR A 20 9.93 6.08 7.51
N PHE A 21 9.82 4.90 8.12
CA PHE A 21 9.00 3.81 7.62
C PHE A 21 7.71 3.69 8.43
N TYR A 22 6.67 3.19 7.78
CA TYR A 22 5.43 2.84 8.50
C TYR A 22 5.69 1.70 9.50
N GLY A 23 6.52 0.75 9.11
CA GLY A 23 6.89 -0.35 10.01
C GLY A 23 6.26 -1.69 9.64
N GLY A 24 5.86 -1.85 8.38
CA GLY A 24 5.24 -3.08 7.88
C GLY A 24 3.72 -2.99 7.87
N LEU A 25 3.15 -3.03 6.68
CA LEU A 25 1.70 -3.05 6.52
C LEU A 25 1.17 -4.45 6.81
N HIS A 26 -0.08 -4.53 7.28
CA HIS A 26 -0.73 -5.78 7.66
C HIS A 26 -2.01 -5.98 6.86
N CYS A 27 -2.49 -7.22 6.83
CA CYS A 27 -3.80 -7.51 6.26
C CYS A 27 -4.86 -6.64 6.93
N GLY A 28 -5.73 -6.04 6.12
CA GLY A 28 -6.79 -5.16 6.60
C GLY A 28 -6.40 -3.70 6.67
N ASP A 29 -5.12 -3.36 6.54
CA ASP A 29 -4.71 -1.96 6.52
C ASP A 29 -5.25 -1.28 5.26
N CYS A 30 -5.83 -0.10 5.44
CA CYS A 30 -6.37 0.71 4.36
C CYS A 30 -5.49 1.93 4.17
N PHE A 31 -5.28 2.30 2.93
CA PHE A 31 -4.51 3.49 2.58
C PHE A 31 -4.93 4.01 1.22
N ASN A 32 -4.57 5.24 0.94
CA ASN A 32 -4.88 5.87 -0.33
C ASN A 32 -3.71 5.74 -1.29
N VAL A 33 -4.00 5.42 -2.54
CA VAL A 33 -3.01 5.30 -3.60
C VAL A 33 -3.27 6.37 -4.64
N GLN A 34 -2.23 7.07 -5.05
CA GLN A 34 -2.33 8.08 -6.09
C GLN A 34 -2.30 7.42 -7.46
N THR A 35 -3.39 7.59 -8.20
CA THR A 35 -3.52 7.23 -9.61
C THR A 35 -3.79 8.53 -10.36
N ASN A 36 -4.80 8.58 -11.24
CA ASN A 36 -5.31 9.86 -11.75
C ASN A 36 -5.99 10.67 -10.65
N GLN A 37 -6.39 9.98 -9.59
CA GLN A 37 -6.95 10.54 -8.37
C GLN A 37 -6.51 9.66 -7.21
N TRP A 38 -6.76 10.10 -5.98
CA TRP A 38 -6.52 9.29 -4.80
C TRP A 38 -7.64 8.27 -4.67
N ILE A 39 -7.29 7.00 -4.54
CA ILE A 39 -8.26 5.92 -4.30
C ILE A 39 -7.91 5.20 -3.02
N ASN A 40 -8.92 4.78 -2.27
CA ASN A 40 -8.71 4.03 -1.03
C ASN A 40 -8.74 2.54 -1.34
N VAL A 41 -7.71 1.84 -0.87
CA VAL A 41 -7.58 0.40 -1.06
C VAL A 41 -7.35 -0.27 0.28
N ARG A 42 -7.63 -1.58 0.34
CA ARG A 42 -7.37 -2.41 1.51
C ARG A 42 -6.35 -3.48 1.15
N LEU A 43 -5.32 -3.60 1.98
CA LEU A 43 -4.29 -4.62 1.80
C LEU A 43 -4.79 -5.96 2.34
N GLU A 44 -4.58 -7.02 1.57
CA GLU A 44 -4.89 -8.38 1.99
C GLU A 44 -3.80 -9.33 1.53
N TYR A 45 -3.71 -10.46 2.18
CA TYR A 45 -2.81 -11.53 1.80
C TYR A 45 -3.61 -12.81 1.59
N SER A 46 -3.48 -13.41 0.42
CA SER A 46 -4.03 -14.71 0.10
C SER A 46 -2.84 -15.61 -0.26
N ASP A 47 -2.66 -15.97 -1.51
CA ASP A 47 -1.45 -16.64 -1.96
C ASP A 47 -0.29 -15.65 -2.13
N GLU A 48 -0.65 -14.37 -2.23
CA GLU A 48 0.29 -13.26 -2.37
C GLU A 48 -0.36 -12.00 -1.81
N TRP A 49 0.45 -10.96 -1.65
CA TRP A 49 -0.07 -9.66 -1.26
C TRP A 49 -0.84 -9.04 -2.41
N VAL A 50 -2.06 -8.57 -2.11
CA VAL A 50 -2.93 -7.89 -3.07
C VAL A 50 -3.59 -6.70 -2.40
N VAL A 51 -4.14 -5.81 -3.20
CA VAL A 51 -5.01 -4.75 -2.71
C VAL A 51 -6.41 -4.93 -3.28
N PHE A 52 -7.40 -4.63 -2.47
CA PHE A 52 -8.81 -4.68 -2.88
C PHE A 52 -9.32 -3.28 -3.13
N TYR A 53 -9.98 -3.11 -4.26
CA TYR A 53 -10.63 -1.87 -4.62
C TYR A 53 -11.93 -2.20 -5.37
N ARG A 54 -13.05 -1.70 -4.84
CA ARG A 54 -14.39 -1.92 -5.41
C ARG A 54 -14.69 -3.40 -5.67
N GLY A 55 -14.34 -4.23 -4.70
CA GLY A 55 -14.67 -5.67 -4.76
C GLY A 55 -13.77 -6.50 -5.66
N LYS A 56 -12.70 -5.93 -6.20
CA LYS A 56 -11.74 -6.65 -7.03
C LYS A 56 -10.37 -6.57 -6.41
N SER A 57 -9.56 -7.61 -6.65
CA SER A 57 -8.17 -7.63 -6.20
C SER A 57 -7.24 -7.22 -7.34
N TYR A 58 -6.18 -6.54 -6.95
CA TYR A 58 -5.13 -6.06 -7.87
C TYR A 58 -3.78 -6.34 -7.25
N PRO A 59 -2.73 -6.47 -8.05
CA PRO A 59 -1.37 -6.53 -7.52
C PRO A 59 -1.07 -5.29 -6.68
N VAL A 60 -0.26 -5.46 -5.63
CA VAL A 60 0.16 -4.32 -4.82
C VAL A 60 0.93 -3.33 -5.70
N PRO A 61 0.50 -2.06 -5.73
CA PRO A 61 1.12 -1.09 -6.65
C PRO A 61 2.40 -0.49 -6.07
N PHE A 62 3.43 -1.32 -5.93
CA PHE A 62 4.73 -0.86 -5.45
C PHE A 62 5.29 0.26 -6.31
N GLY A 63 5.91 1.23 -5.67
CA GLY A 63 6.46 2.40 -6.34
C GLY A 63 5.49 3.57 -6.47
N LYS A 64 4.23 3.36 -6.15
CA LYS A 64 3.22 4.42 -6.21
C LYS A 64 3.24 5.25 -4.94
N ARG A 65 2.82 6.51 -5.10
CA ARG A 65 2.65 7.41 -3.98
C ARG A 65 1.40 7.02 -3.20
N VAL A 66 1.52 7.00 -1.89
CA VAL A 66 0.44 6.58 -1.00
C VAL A 66 0.31 7.56 0.16
N GLU A 67 -0.86 7.50 0.82
CA GLU A 67 -1.15 8.29 2.01
C GLU A 67 -1.85 7.40 3.03
N ILE A 68 -1.43 7.50 4.26
CA ILE A 68 -2.03 6.76 5.36
C ILE A 68 -2.12 7.60 6.63
#